data_44376f3218bc22bcbb362b8dc223e8cf
#
_entry.id   44376f3218bc22bcbb362b8dc223e8cf
#
_cell.length_a   1.000
_cell.length_b   1.000
_cell.length_c   1.000
_cell.angle_alpha   90.00
_cell.angle_beta   90.00
_cell.angle_gamma   90.00
#
_symmetry.space_group_name_H-M   'P 1'
#
loop_
_entity.id
_entity.type
_entity.pdbx_description
1 polymer ?
#
loop_
_entity_poly.entity_id
_entity_poly.type
_entity_poly.pdbx_seq_one_letter_code
_entity_poly.pdbx_strand_id
1 'polypeptide(L)'
;MKVIKVKNYEELSRTAATIIAGTILSKPDCILGLATGSSPVGTYDQLAAMYEDGILDFSHVKSVNLDEYVGLDGSNDQSYRYFMNKNLFSRVNIDIKNTYVPDGTNPDADACCSAYNTLLENIGTVDLQLLGIGPNGHIGFNEPADHFEAGTHCVDLTDATIQANKRFFASEEDVPRKAYTMGIGNIIRAKSILLVANGKNKAKALAAALKGPVTPQCPASILQFHPNAIIVADEDAMSEL
;
A
#
# COMPACT_ATOMS: atom_id res chain seq x y z
N MET A 1 0.22 18.84 2.53
CA MET A 1 0.59 17.88 1.45
C MET A 1 1.80 18.40 0.69
N LYS A 2 2.81 17.54 0.41
CA LYS A 2 4.01 17.85 -0.38
C LYS A 2 4.02 16.97 -1.63
N VAL A 3 4.25 17.57 -2.81
CA VAL A 3 4.37 16.85 -4.08
C VAL A 3 5.81 16.92 -4.57
N ILE A 4 6.40 15.77 -4.89
CA ILE A 4 7.75 15.60 -5.40
C ILE A 4 7.63 14.99 -6.79
N LYS A 5 7.94 15.78 -7.80
CA LYS A 5 8.03 15.32 -9.19
C LYS A 5 9.41 14.72 -9.43
N VAL A 6 9.44 13.56 -10.04
CA VAL A 6 10.67 12.84 -10.43
C VAL A 6 10.61 12.49 -11.92
N LYS A 7 11.75 12.18 -12.53
CA LYS A 7 11.82 11.95 -13.99
C LYS A 7 11.17 10.63 -14.41
N ASN A 8 11.37 9.56 -13.62
CA ASN A 8 11.02 8.22 -14.01
C ASN A 8 10.83 7.31 -12.78
N TYR A 9 10.48 6.04 -13.03
CA TYR A 9 10.26 5.03 -12.01
C TYR A 9 11.49 4.76 -11.13
N GLU A 10 12.70 4.85 -11.68
CA GLU A 10 13.94 4.64 -10.89
C GLU A 10 14.13 5.75 -9.86
N GLU A 11 13.98 7.02 -10.27
CA GLU A 11 14.04 8.16 -9.35
C GLU A 11 12.89 8.12 -8.33
N LEU A 12 11.69 7.70 -8.74
CA LEU A 12 10.55 7.50 -7.84
C LEU A 12 10.90 6.49 -6.76
N SER A 13 11.41 5.33 -7.15
CA SER A 13 11.76 4.23 -6.25
C SER A 13 12.84 4.67 -5.25
N ARG A 14 13.89 5.32 -5.72
CA ARG A 14 14.96 5.84 -4.86
C ARG A 14 14.46 6.94 -3.91
N THR A 15 13.62 7.85 -4.39
CA THR A 15 13.05 8.93 -3.56
C THR A 15 12.14 8.37 -2.48
N ALA A 16 11.25 7.44 -2.83
CA ALA A 16 10.36 6.79 -1.88
C ALA A 16 11.15 5.98 -0.84
N ALA A 17 12.15 5.20 -1.27
CA ALA A 17 13.02 4.46 -0.35
C ALA A 17 13.78 5.38 0.61
N THR A 18 14.28 6.52 0.13
CA THR A 18 14.96 7.51 0.98
C THR A 18 14.03 8.07 2.06
N ILE A 19 12.76 8.32 1.75
CA ILE A 19 11.77 8.80 2.72
C ILE A 19 11.48 7.72 3.77
N ILE A 20 11.29 6.45 3.36
CA ILE A 20 11.09 5.33 4.28
C ILE A 20 12.34 5.11 5.15
N ALA A 21 13.52 5.13 4.54
CA ALA A 21 14.79 5.03 5.24
C ALA A 21 14.95 6.10 6.33
N GLY A 22 14.58 7.35 6.01
CA GLY A 22 14.56 8.43 6.99
C GLY A 22 13.65 8.15 8.18
N THR A 23 12.53 7.48 7.98
CA THR A 23 11.62 7.05 9.06
C THR A 23 12.28 6.00 9.95
N ILE A 24 12.91 4.97 9.35
CA ILE A 24 13.59 3.89 10.08
C ILE A 24 14.76 4.45 10.89
N LEU A 25 15.59 5.28 10.26
CA LEU A 25 16.78 5.87 10.92
C LEU A 25 16.42 6.81 12.08
N SER A 26 15.32 7.56 11.94
CA SER A 26 14.86 8.46 13.00
C SER A 26 14.10 7.75 14.12
N LYS A 27 13.47 6.61 13.81
CA LYS A 27 12.72 5.78 14.75
C LYS A 27 12.91 4.29 14.41
N PRO A 28 13.94 3.63 14.96
CA PRO A 28 14.26 2.22 14.64
C PRO A 28 13.12 1.22 14.94
N ASP A 29 12.25 1.52 15.89
CA ASP A 29 11.06 0.75 16.26
C ASP A 29 9.78 1.23 15.54
N CYS A 30 9.92 1.86 14.37
CA CYS A 30 8.80 2.42 13.62
C CYS A 30 7.84 1.32 13.14
N ILE A 31 6.59 1.73 12.92
CA ILE A 31 5.55 0.92 12.31
C ILE A 31 5.35 1.41 10.88
N LEU A 32 5.65 0.56 9.91
CA LEU A 32 5.47 0.85 8.49
C LEU A 32 4.16 0.25 7.97
N GLY A 33 3.35 1.05 7.33
CA GLY A 33 2.27 0.59 6.49
C GLY A 33 2.80 0.33 5.08
N LEU A 34 2.63 -0.88 4.56
CA LEU A 34 3.21 -1.31 3.29
C LEU A 34 2.14 -1.65 2.26
N ALA A 35 2.46 -1.47 1.00
CA ALA A 35 1.60 -1.71 -0.13
C ALA A 35 2.19 -2.81 -1.04
N THR A 36 1.33 -3.47 -1.80
CA THR A 36 1.72 -4.45 -2.83
C THR A 36 1.53 -3.87 -4.24
N GLY A 37 1.72 -4.68 -5.26
CA GLY A 37 1.61 -4.28 -6.66
C GLY A 37 2.93 -3.81 -7.27
N SER A 38 2.88 -3.32 -8.50
CA SER A 38 4.11 -3.02 -9.26
C SER A 38 4.80 -1.73 -8.85
N SER A 39 4.05 -0.72 -8.36
CA SER A 39 4.63 0.59 -8.04
C SER A 39 5.67 0.56 -6.91
N PRO A 40 5.49 -0.17 -5.79
CA PRO A 40 6.45 -0.15 -4.70
C PRO A 40 7.65 -1.10 -4.87
N VAL A 41 7.69 -1.99 -5.88
CA VAL A 41 8.75 -3.01 -6.04
C VAL A 41 10.14 -2.38 -6.05
N GLY A 42 10.37 -1.39 -6.89
CA GLY A 42 11.68 -0.72 -6.95
C GLY A 42 12.03 0.02 -5.64
N THR A 43 11.03 0.47 -4.87
CA THR A 43 11.25 1.04 -3.53
C THR A 43 11.77 -0.03 -2.58
N TYR A 44 11.20 -1.25 -2.61
CA TYR A 44 11.68 -2.38 -1.81
C TYR A 44 13.07 -2.85 -2.23
N ASP A 45 13.39 -2.83 -3.53
CA ASP A 45 14.74 -3.12 -4.02
C ASP A 45 15.76 -2.15 -3.45
N GLN A 46 15.46 -0.85 -3.44
CA GLN A 46 16.33 0.17 -2.86
C GLN A 46 16.50 0.02 -1.34
N LEU A 47 15.41 -0.30 -0.61
CA LEU A 47 15.47 -0.55 0.83
C LEU A 47 16.32 -1.77 1.17
N ALA A 48 16.19 -2.86 0.41
CA ALA A 48 17.01 -4.05 0.57
C ALA A 48 18.49 -3.76 0.30
N ALA A 49 18.81 -2.99 -0.74
CA ALA A 49 20.18 -2.55 -1.02
C ALA A 49 20.75 -1.70 0.12
N MET A 50 19.98 -0.76 0.68
CA MET A 50 20.40 0.03 1.83
C MET A 50 20.63 -0.82 3.08
N TYR A 51 19.89 -1.92 3.25
CA TYR A 51 20.15 -2.89 4.31
C TYR A 51 21.44 -3.68 4.04
N GLU A 52 21.68 -4.17 2.83
CA GLU A 52 22.89 -4.87 2.42
C GLU A 52 24.16 -4.00 2.61
N ASP A 53 24.04 -2.70 2.34
CA ASP A 53 25.09 -1.70 2.56
C ASP A 53 25.30 -1.33 4.05
N GLY A 54 24.51 -1.92 4.97
CA GLY A 54 24.59 -1.65 6.41
C GLY A 54 24.06 -0.27 6.84
N ILE A 55 23.29 0.40 5.97
CA ILE A 55 22.69 1.72 6.27
C ILE A 55 21.42 1.56 7.11
N LEU A 56 20.62 0.51 6.85
CA LEU A 56 19.34 0.26 7.52
C LEU A 56 19.38 -1.01 8.37
N ASP A 57 18.66 -0.97 9.47
CA ASP A 57 18.38 -2.11 10.35
C ASP A 57 16.88 -2.23 10.55
N PHE A 58 16.30 -3.37 10.16
CA PHE A 58 14.88 -3.65 10.26
C PHE A 58 14.52 -4.52 11.48
N SER A 59 15.49 -4.89 12.34
CA SER A 59 15.30 -5.83 13.44
C SER A 59 14.21 -5.42 14.44
N HIS A 60 13.97 -4.12 14.60
CA HIS A 60 12.93 -3.56 15.48
C HIS A 60 11.73 -3.00 14.74
N VAL A 61 11.76 -2.97 13.40
CA VAL A 61 10.65 -2.47 12.58
C VAL A 61 9.45 -3.41 12.67
N LYS A 62 8.26 -2.84 12.74
CA LYS A 62 6.99 -3.56 12.55
C LYS A 62 6.36 -3.13 11.24
N SER A 63 5.60 -4.03 10.60
CA SER A 63 4.86 -3.66 9.39
C SER A 63 3.43 -4.15 9.39
N VAL A 64 2.54 -3.37 8.79
CA VAL A 64 1.16 -3.75 8.47
C VAL A 64 0.93 -3.57 6.98
N ASN A 65 0.27 -4.51 6.32
CA ASN A 65 -0.10 -4.37 4.92
C ASN A 65 -1.55 -3.91 4.76
N LEU A 66 -1.83 -3.25 3.65
CA LEU A 66 -3.16 -2.70 3.34
C LEU A 66 -4.23 -3.78 3.17
N ASP A 67 -3.86 -4.91 2.56
CA ASP A 67 -4.83 -5.85 2.01
C ASP A 67 -4.26 -7.26 1.81
N GLU A 68 -5.15 -8.21 1.58
CA GLU A 68 -4.87 -9.57 1.13
C GLU A 68 -6.11 -10.15 0.41
N TYR A 69 -5.88 -11.02 -0.55
CA TYR A 69 -6.92 -11.77 -1.22
C TYR A 69 -7.58 -12.81 -0.31
N VAL A 70 -8.91 -12.90 -0.38
CA VAL A 70 -9.66 -13.97 0.30
C VAL A 70 -9.44 -15.29 -0.43
N GLY A 71 -9.13 -16.35 0.32
CA GLY A 71 -8.90 -17.68 -0.19
C GLY A 71 -7.45 -18.04 -0.48
N LEU A 72 -6.52 -17.07 -0.34
CA LEU A 72 -5.09 -17.32 -0.55
C LEU A 72 -4.35 -17.38 0.80
N ASP A 73 -3.48 -18.37 0.94
CA ASP A 73 -2.51 -18.42 2.03
C ASP A 73 -1.14 -17.88 1.59
N GLY A 74 -0.26 -17.64 2.56
CA GLY A 74 1.05 -17.05 2.30
C GLY A 74 2.04 -17.93 1.52
N SER A 75 1.68 -19.18 1.18
CA SER A 75 2.47 -20.07 0.30
C SER A 75 2.07 -19.92 -1.17
N ASN A 76 0.88 -19.39 -1.44
CA ASN A 76 0.43 -19.10 -2.79
C ASN A 76 1.23 -17.92 -3.35
N ASP A 77 1.83 -18.08 -4.52
CA ASP A 77 2.70 -17.08 -5.13
C ASP A 77 1.99 -15.81 -5.58
N GLN A 78 0.67 -15.79 -5.54
CA GLN A 78 -0.17 -14.64 -5.82
C GLN A 78 -0.70 -13.94 -4.57
N SER A 79 -0.47 -14.50 -3.36
CA SER A 79 -0.86 -13.82 -2.11
C SER A 79 0.03 -12.59 -1.85
N TYR A 80 -0.52 -11.61 -1.16
CA TYR A 80 0.25 -10.42 -0.80
C TYR A 80 1.25 -10.70 0.32
N ARG A 81 0.99 -11.70 1.17
CA ARG A 81 2.01 -12.23 2.09
C ARG A 81 3.21 -12.76 1.34
N TYR A 82 2.99 -13.59 0.31
CA TYR A 82 4.08 -14.10 -0.54
C TYR A 82 4.82 -12.96 -1.25
N PHE A 83 4.07 -12.01 -1.83
CA PHE A 83 4.64 -10.83 -2.46
C PHE A 83 5.58 -10.08 -1.52
N MET A 84 5.15 -9.83 -0.28
CA MET A 84 5.97 -9.11 0.70
C MET A 84 7.19 -9.92 1.14
N ASN A 85 7.05 -11.22 1.35
CA ASN A 85 8.17 -12.11 1.65
C ASN A 85 9.23 -12.03 0.55
N LYS A 86 8.81 -12.16 -0.72
CA LYS A 86 9.70 -12.16 -1.88
C LYS A 86 10.39 -10.81 -2.10
N ASN A 87 9.66 -9.70 -1.98
CA ASN A 87 10.15 -8.40 -2.39
C ASN A 87 10.86 -7.63 -1.26
N LEU A 88 10.56 -7.93 0.03
CA LEU A 88 11.16 -7.23 1.14
C LEU A 88 11.55 -8.13 2.32
N PHE A 89 10.60 -8.87 2.92
CA PHE A 89 10.83 -9.47 4.24
C PHE A 89 11.95 -10.50 4.27
N SER A 90 12.14 -11.32 3.22
CA SER A 90 13.24 -12.27 3.14
C SER A 90 14.59 -11.64 2.71
N ARG A 91 14.60 -10.34 2.41
CA ARG A 91 15.78 -9.62 1.93
C ARG A 91 16.40 -8.69 2.97
N VAL A 92 15.73 -8.55 4.12
CA VAL A 92 16.17 -7.70 5.24
C VAL A 92 16.04 -8.49 6.55
N ASN A 93 16.56 -7.95 7.66
CA ASN A 93 16.53 -8.62 8.96
C ASN A 93 15.27 -8.33 9.79
N ILE A 94 14.13 -8.04 9.16
CA ILE A 94 12.88 -7.87 9.89
C ILE A 94 12.44 -9.19 10.53
N ASP A 95 12.02 -9.15 11.80
CA ASP A 95 11.39 -10.33 12.40
C ASP A 95 10.02 -10.56 11.74
N ILE A 96 9.85 -11.71 11.10
CA ILE A 96 8.61 -12.06 10.40
C ILE A 96 7.38 -12.02 11.32
N LYS A 97 7.54 -12.22 12.63
CA LYS A 97 6.49 -12.12 13.65
C LYS A 97 5.99 -10.66 13.83
N ASN A 98 6.78 -9.71 13.40
CA ASN A 98 6.46 -8.28 13.44
C ASN A 98 5.85 -7.79 12.12
N THR A 99 5.51 -8.69 11.20
CA THR A 99 4.92 -8.35 9.90
C THR A 99 3.49 -8.88 9.80
N TYR A 100 2.54 -8.00 9.56
CA TYR A 100 1.13 -8.32 9.60
C TYR A 100 0.47 -8.04 8.25
N VAL A 101 -0.27 -9.03 7.76
CA VAL A 101 -1.10 -8.98 6.55
C VAL A 101 -2.47 -9.52 6.95
N PRO A 102 -3.59 -9.02 6.44
CA PRO A 102 -4.89 -9.62 6.72
C PRO A 102 -4.90 -11.13 6.43
N ASP A 103 -5.63 -11.91 7.21
CA ASP A 103 -5.67 -13.38 7.06
C ASP A 103 -6.60 -13.78 5.91
N GLY A 104 -6.04 -13.94 4.70
CA GLY A 104 -6.77 -14.39 3.52
C GLY A 104 -7.37 -15.79 3.64
N THR A 105 -6.89 -16.61 4.59
CA THR A 105 -7.40 -17.99 4.79
C THR A 105 -8.67 -18.04 5.64
N ASN A 106 -8.96 -16.98 6.38
CA ASN A 106 -10.18 -16.90 7.18
C ASN A 106 -11.39 -16.56 6.27
N PRO A 107 -12.37 -17.47 6.10
CA PRO A 107 -13.53 -17.22 5.26
C PRO A 107 -14.61 -16.33 5.92
N ASP A 108 -14.53 -16.14 7.24
CA ASP A 108 -15.42 -15.26 8.00
C ASP A 108 -14.91 -13.82 7.90
N ALA A 109 -15.53 -13.05 7.03
CA ALA A 109 -15.13 -11.69 6.73
C ALA A 109 -15.21 -10.76 7.95
N ASP A 110 -16.28 -10.88 8.75
CA ASP A 110 -16.48 -10.04 9.92
C ASP A 110 -15.43 -10.34 10.99
N ALA A 111 -15.16 -11.62 11.23
CA ALA A 111 -14.12 -12.05 12.17
C ALA A 111 -12.72 -11.60 11.73
N CYS A 112 -12.38 -11.79 10.43
CA CYS A 112 -11.08 -11.38 9.89
C CYS A 112 -10.89 -9.85 9.99
N CYS A 113 -11.86 -9.08 9.51
CA CYS A 113 -11.79 -7.62 9.53
C CYS A 113 -11.74 -7.06 10.95
N SER A 114 -12.55 -7.61 11.87
CA SER A 114 -12.53 -7.22 13.29
C SER A 114 -11.18 -7.54 13.94
N ALA A 115 -10.62 -8.72 13.70
CA ALA A 115 -9.31 -9.12 14.21
C ALA A 115 -8.20 -8.19 13.69
N TYR A 116 -8.23 -7.83 12.40
CA TYR A 116 -7.23 -6.93 11.84
C TYR A 116 -7.38 -5.49 12.36
N ASN A 117 -8.60 -4.99 12.54
CA ASN A 117 -8.84 -3.69 13.20
C ASN A 117 -8.31 -3.67 14.63
N THR A 118 -8.56 -4.74 15.40
CA THR A 118 -8.03 -4.90 16.76
C THR A 118 -6.50 -4.93 16.78
N LEU A 119 -5.89 -5.62 15.82
CA LEU A 119 -4.44 -5.63 15.64
C LEU A 119 -3.90 -4.23 15.39
N LEU A 120 -4.51 -3.48 14.45
CA LEU A 120 -4.10 -2.10 14.12
C LEU A 120 -4.22 -1.16 15.33
N GLU A 121 -5.22 -1.33 16.18
CA GLU A 121 -5.36 -0.57 17.43
C GLU A 121 -4.26 -0.92 18.45
N ASN A 122 -3.95 -2.21 18.59
CA ASN A 122 -2.98 -2.70 19.58
C ASN A 122 -1.52 -2.47 19.19
N ILE A 123 -1.18 -2.50 17.89
CA ILE A 123 0.20 -2.31 17.41
C ILE A 123 0.68 -0.87 17.59
N GLY A 124 -0.27 0.07 17.61
CA GLY A 124 -0.03 1.50 17.70
C GLY A 124 -0.18 2.23 16.36
N THR A 125 0.08 3.54 16.38
CA THR A 125 -0.08 4.37 15.18
C THR A 125 1.01 4.10 14.16
N VAL A 126 0.62 3.83 12.91
CA VAL A 126 1.55 3.69 11.77
C VAL A 126 2.35 4.98 11.60
N ASP A 127 3.68 4.89 11.60
CA ASP A 127 4.55 6.04 11.47
C ASP A 127 4.60 6.56 10.04
N LEU A 128 4.62 5.66 9.05
CA LEU A 128 4.54 6.01 7.64
C LEU A 128 3.77 4.92 6.88
N GLN A 129 2.70 5.33 6.19
CA GLN A 129 1.90 4.47 5.31
C GLN A 129 2.29 4.69 3.85
N LEU A 130 2.86 3.67 3.22
CA LEU A 130 3.09 3.63 1.77
C LEU A 130 1.79 3.28 1.05
N LEU A 131 1.48 4.02 -0.02
CA LEU A 131 0.32 3.83 -0.88
C LEU A 131 0.73 3.85 -2.36
N GLY A 132 0.09 3.01 -3.15
CA GLY A 132 -0.08 3.25 -4.59
C GLY A 132 -1.40 3.97 -4.86
N ILE A 133 -1.69 4.24 -6.13
CA ILE A 133 -2.98 4.77 -6.59
C ILE A 133 -3.48 3.97 -7.80
N GLY A 134 -4.74 3.59 -7.77
CA GLY A 134 -5.39 2.97 -8.92
C GLY A 134 -5.73 3.98 -10.03
N PRO A 135 -6.01 3.51 -11.26
CA PRO A 135 -6.35 4.39 -12.38
C PRO A 135 -7.68 5.15 -12.19
N ASN A 136 -8.53 4.72 -11.27
CA ASN A 136 -9.78 5.37 -10.87
C ASN A 136 -9.68 6.14 -9.54
N GLY A 137 -8.47 6.24 -8.96
CA GLY A 137 -8.22 6.95 -7.71
C GLY A 137 -8.37 6.11 -6.44
N HIS A 138 -8.53 4.78 -6.53
CA HIS A 138 -8.56 3.92 -5.34
C HIS A 138 -7.19 3.87 -4.64
N ILE A 139 -7.20 3.66 -3.34
CA ILE A 139 -6.05 3.35 -2.48
C ILE A 139 -6.36 2.12 -1.63
N GLY A 140 -5.41 1.14 -1.58
CA GLY A 140 -5.74 -0.22 -1.20
C GLY A 140 -6.78 -0.78 -2.17
N PHE A 141 -7.77 -1.52 -1.70
CA PHE A 141 -8.97 -1.88 -2.48
C PHE A 141 -10.19 -1.01 -2.14
N ASN A 142 -9.98 0.23 -1.65
CA ASN A 142 -11.06 1.19 -1.50
C ASN A 142 -11.39 1.80 -2.87
N GLU A 143 -12.31 1.18 -3.59
CA GLU A 143 -12.82 1.61 -4.89
C GLU A 143 -13.74 2.84 -4.75
N PRO A 144 -14.01 3.60 -5.86
CA PRO A 144 -15.02 4.65 -5.87
C PRO A 144 -16.37 4.18 -5.32
N ALA A 145 -16.89 4.89 -4.32
CA ALA A 145 -18.10 4.52 -3.57
C ALA A 145 -18.87 5.77 -3.12
N ASP A 146 -20.01 5.59 -2.44
CA ASP A 146 -20.83 6.70 -1.94
C ASP A 146 -20.34 7.23 -0.58
N HIS A 147 -19.46 6.50 0.09
CA HIS A 147 -18.88 6.86 1.39
C HIS A 147 -17.45 6.36 1.52
N PHE A 148 -16.73 6.87 2.50
CA PHE A 148 -15.42 6.37 2.89
C PHE A 148 -15.59 5.31 3.99
N GLU A 149 -15.11 4.09 3.73
CA GLU A 149 -15.04 3.06 4.75
C GLU A 149 -14.02 3.40 5.83
N ALA A 150 -14.40 3.26 7.09
CA ALA A 150 -13.52 3.63 8.20
C ALA A 150 -12.55 2.50 8.58
N GLY A 151 -13.06 1.30 8.79
CA GLY A 151 -12.30 0.13 9.25
C GLY A 151 -11.92 -0.82 8.14
N THR A 152 -11.12 -1.81 8.47
CA THR A 152 -10.86 -2.95 7.58
C THR A 152 -12.17 -3.63 7.21
N HIS A 153 -12.35 -3.93 5.95
CA HIS A 153 -13.59 -4.51 5.41
C HIS A 153 -13.30 -5.47 4.27
N CYS A 154 -14.27 -6.31 3.94
CA CYS A 154 -14.23 -7.20 2.79
C CYS A 154 -14.84 -6.51 1.58
N VAL A 155 -14.16 -6.57 0.45
CA VAL A 155 -14.62 -6.01 -0.82
C VAL A 155 -14.79 -7.09 -1.86
N ASP A 156 -15.81 -6.96 -2.70
CA ASP A 156 -15.89 -7.67 -3.98
C ASP A 156 -15.00 -6.93 -4.99
N LEU A 157 -14.10 -7.67 -5.65
CA LEU A 157 -13.22 -7.07 -6.64
C LEU A 157 -14.02 -6.72 -7.91
N THR A 158 -13.76 -5.53 -8.45
CA THR A 158 -14.41 -5.12 -9.72
C THR A 158 -13.88 -5.95 -10.89
N ASP A 159 -14.69 -6.10 -11.93
CA ASP A 159 -14.27 -6.79 -13.17
C ASP A 159 -12.98 -6.18 -13.74
N ALA A 160 -12.83 -4.87 -13.66
CA ALA A 160 -11.61 -4.16 -14.08
C ALA A 160 -10.38 -4.62 -13.28
N THR A 161 -10.52 -4.77 -11.97
CA THR A 161 -9.45 -5.25 -11.07
C THR A 161 -9.14 -6.72 -11.35
N ILE A 162 -10.16 -7.57 -11.55
CA ILE A 162 -10.01 -8.98 -11.93
C ILE A 162 -9.25 -9.10 -13.24
N GLN A 163 -9.65 -8.36 -14.28
CA GLN A 163 -8.97 -8.37 -15.58
C GLN A 163 -7.54 -7.84 -15.50
N ALA A 164 -7.28 -6.82 -14.69
CA ALA A 164 -5.92 -6.29 -14.48
C ALA A 164 -5.00 -7.32 -13.79
N ASN A 165 -5.56 -8.13 -12.89
CA ASN A 165 -4.82 -9.12 -12.10
C ASN A 165 -4.72 -10.49 -12.80
N LYS A 166 -5.59 -10.80 -13.78
CA LYS A 166 -5.61 -12.06 -14.52
C LYS A 166 -4.23 -12.48 -15.05
N ARG A 167 -3.39 -11.53 -15.43
CA ARG A 167 -2.02 -11.77 -15.93
C ARG A 167 -1.10 -12.48 -14.92
N PHE A 168 -1.48 -12.51 -13.67
CA PHE A 168 -0.71 -13.13 -12.58
C PHE A 168 -1.21 -14.54 -12.22
N PHE A 169 -2.35 -14.98 -12.77
CA PHE A 169 -2.99 -16.25 -12.47
C PHE A 169 -3.02 -17.15 -13.71
N ALA A 170 -3.15 -18.47 -13.51
CA ALA A 170 -3.21 -19.44 -14.61
C ALA A 170 -4.46 -19.26 -15.47
N SER A 171 -5.59 -18.90 -14.87
CA SER A 171 -6.85 -18.58 -15.55
C SER A 171 -7.57 -17.42 -14.85
N GLU A 172 -8.60 -16.87 -15.50
CA GLU A 172 -9.46 -15.85 -14.89
C GLU A 172 -10.29 -16.40 -13.71
N GLU A 173 -10.59 -17.68 -13.75
CA GLU A 173 -11.36 -18.36 -12.70
C GLU A 173 -10.56 -18.49 -11.41
N ASP A 174 -9.22 -18.54 -11.51
CA ASP A 174 -8.32 -18.62 -10.38
C ASP A 174 -8.11 -17.26 -9.69
N VAL A 175 -8.51 -16.15 -10.32
CA VAL A 175 -8.41 -14.81 -9.72
C VAL A 175 -9.39 -14.71 -8.56
N PRO A 176 -8.95 -14.41 -7.33
CA PRO A 176 -9.84 -14.18 -6.21
C PRO A 176 -10.91 -13.14 -6.52
N ARG A 177 -12.09 -13.33 -6.00
CA ARG A 177 -13.23 -12.40 -6.23
C ARG A 177 -13.38 -11.41 -5.09
N LYS A 178 -12.72 -11.64 -3.97
CA LYS A 178 -12.81 -10.81 -2.76
C LYS A 178 -11.41 -10.53 -2.19
N ALA A 179 -11.33 -9.42 -1.48
CA ALA A 179 -10.14 -9.06 -0.70
C ALA A 179 -10.54 -8.44 0.63
N TYR A 180 -9.69 -8.59 1.63
CA TYR A 180 -9.72 -7.81 2.86
C TYR A 180 -8.84 -6.60 2.68
N THR A 181 -9.34 -5.40 2.98
CA THR A 181 -8.58 -4.16 2.82
C THR A 181 -8.78 -3.21 3.98
N MET A 182 -7.72 -2.53 4.39
CA MET A 182 -7.80 -1.42 5.35
C MET A 182 -8.72 -0.33 4.78
N GLY A 183 -9.66 0.12 5.61
CA GLY A 183 -10.50 1.25 5.25
C GLY A 183 -9.75 2.58 5.25
N ILE A 184 -10.35 3.58 4.63
CA ILE A 184 -9.82 4.94 4.55
C ILE A 184 -9.53 5.51 5.95
N GLY A 185 -10.41 5.24 6.94
CA GLY A 185 -10.20 5.70 8.30
C GLY A 185 -8.94 5.12 8.95
N ASN A 186 -8.61 3.84 8.67
CA ASN A 186 -7.36 3.24 9.15
C ASN A 186 -6.14 3.86 8.46
N ILE A 187 -6.22 4.09 7.15
CA ILE A 187 -5.13 4.66 6.34
C ILE A 187 -4.79 6.08 6.81
N ILE A 188 -5.78 6.95 6.97
CA ILE A 188 -5.54 8.37 7.31
C ILE A 188 -5.10 8.61 8.76
N ARG A 189 -5.17 7.59 9.62
CA ARG A 189 -4.63 7.67 10.99
C ARG A 189 -3.10 7.59 11.05
N ALA A 190 -2.42 7.20 9.97
CA ALA A 190 -0.96 7.19 9.93
C ALA A 190 -0.40 8.58 10.22
N LYS A 191 0.78 8.67 10.85
CA LYS A 191 1.44 9.96 11.11
C LYS A 191 1.89 10.65 9.84
N SER A 192 2.33 9.85 8.86
CA SER A 192 2.75 10.28 7.53
C SER A 192 2.20 9.33 6.48
N ILE A 193 1.87 9.86 5.33
CA ILE A 193 1.48 9.08 4.16
C ILE A 193 2.46 9.36 3.03
N LEU A 194 2.93 8.30 2.38
CA LEU A 194 3.74 8.34 1.18
C LEU A 194 2.98 7.67 0.05
N LEU A 195 2.43 8.45 -0.88
CA LEU A 195 1.80 7.91 -2.08
C LEU A 195 2.80 7.95 -3.23
N VAL A 196 2.96 6.81 -3.92
CA VAL A 196 3.78 6.68 -5.13
C VAL A 196 2.90 6.45 -6.35
N ALA A 197 3.16 7.20 -7.42
CA ALA A 197 2.42 7.09 -8.67
C ALA A 197 3.37 7.14 -9.87
N ASN A 198 3.31 6.13 -10.75
CA ASN A 198 4.14 6.08 -11.95
C ASN A 198 3.32 5.71 -13.18
N GLY A 199 3.68 6.33 -14.30
CA GLY A 199 3.11 6.07 -15.61
C GLY A 199 1.84 6.87 -15.92
N LYS A 200 1.62 7.08 -17.20
CA LYS A 200 0.56 7.95 -17.75
C LYS A 200 -0.87 7.48 -17.39
N ASN A 201 -1.07 6.17 -17.16
CA ASN A 201 -2.35 5.62 -16.75
C ASN A 201 -2.81 6.08 -15.36
N LYS A 202 -1.92 6.71 -14.57
CA LYS A 202 -2.24 7.28 -13.24
C LYS A 202 -2.51 8.78 -13.29
N ALA A 203 -2.23 9.47 -14.42
CA ALA A 203 -2.26 10.92 -14.50
C ALA A 203 -3.63 11.52 -14.16
N LYS A 204 -4.72 10.99 -14.72
CA LYS A 204 -6.09 11.46 -14.43
C LYS A 204 -6.48 11.27 -12.98
N ALA A 205 -6.20 10.08 -12.44
CA ALA A 205 -6.51 9.75 -11.06
C ALA A 205 -5.72 10.64 -10.09
N LEU A 206 -4.43 10.85 -10.37
CA LEU A 206 -3.58 11.71 -9.57
C LEU A 206 -4.05 13.18 -9.62
N ALA A 207 -4.40 13.69 -10.79
CA ALA A 207 -4.96 15.04 -10.92
C ALA A 207 -6.27 15.19 -10.15
N ALA A 208 -7.19 14.22 -10.27
CA ALA A 208 -8.43 14.22 -9.52
C ALA A 208 -8.19 14.15 -7.99
N ALA A 209 -7.24 13.33 -7.56
CA ALA A 209 -6.90 13.20 -6.14
C ALA A 209 -6.28 14.46 -5.55
N LEU A 210 -5.49 15.23 -6.32
CA LEU A 210 -4.72 16.36 -5.80
C LEU A 210 -5.40 17.72 -6.00
N LYS A 211 -6.22 17.88 -7.05
CA LYS A 211 -6.86 19.14 -7.44
C LYS A 211 -8.38 19.09 -7.48
N GLY A 212 -8.95 17.88 -7.52
CA GLY A 212 -10.40 17.68 -7.50
C GLY A 212 -11.01 17.87 -6.11
N PRO A 213 -12.34 17.79 -5.99
CA PRO A 213 -13.00 17.78 -4.69
C PRO A 213 -12.62 16.54 -3.89
N VAL A 214 -12.62 16.65 -2.57
CA VAL A 214 -12.50 15.49 -1.69
C VAL A 214 -13.83 14.74 -1.73
N THR A 215 -13.79 13.52 -2.26
CA THR A 215 -14.99 12.71 -2.49
C THR A 215 -14.66 11.22 -2.46
N PRO A 216 -15.55 10.35 -1.96
CA PRO A 216 -15.36 8.91 -2.02
C PRO A 216 -15.40 8.36 -3.47
N GLN A 217 -15.86 9.13 -4.45
CA GLN A 217 -15.74 8.80 -5.89
C GLN A 217 -14.29 8.87 -6.41
N CYS A 218 -13.37 9.46 -5.64
CA CYS A 218 -11.93 9.41 -5.83
C CYS A 218 -11.29 9.21 -4.46
N PRO A 219 -11.17 7.98 -3.95
CA PRO A 219 -10.77 7.71 -2.56
C PRO A 219 -9.44 8.36 -2.16
N ALA A 220 -8.45 8.41 -3.06
CA ALA A 220 -7.18 9.10 -2.81
C ALA A 220 -7.34 10.61 -2.56
N SER A 221 -8.46 11.24 -2.93
CA SER A 221 -8.70 12.66 -2.69
C SER A 221 -8.73 13.02 -1.19
N ILE A 222 -9.04 12.07 -0.31
CA ILE A 222 -9.01 12.26 1.14
C ILE A 222 -7.63 12.70 1.65
N LEU A 223 -6.55 12.37 0.93
CA LEU A 223 -5.19 12.72 1.28
C LEU A 223 -4.96 14.24 1.31
N GLN A 224 -5.83 15.03 0.66
CA GLN A 224 -5.81 16.50 0.76
C GLN A 224 -6.02 16.99 2.20
N PHE A 225 -6.73 16.24 3.03
CA PHE A 225 -6.97 16.55 4.44
C PHE A 225 -5.91 15.98 5.39
N HIS A 226 -5.02 15.11 4.89
CA HIS A 226 -3.98 14.57 5.73
C HIS A 226 -2.87 15.59 6.00
N PRO A 227 -2.50 15.86 7.28
CA PRO A 227 -1.56 16.92 7.62
C PRO A 227 -0.15 16.67 7.06
N ASN A 228 0.23 15.41 6.88
CA ASN A 228 1.57 15.02 6.46
C ASN A 228 1.53 13.98 5.33
N ALA A 229 0.93 14.33 4.20
CA ALA A 229 0.93 13.54 2.98
C ALA A 229 2.06 13.99 2.04
N ILE A 230 2.84 13.03 1.56
CA ILE A 230 3.90 13.19 0.57
C ILE A 230 3.53 12.36 -0.65
N ILE A 231 3.54 12.98 -1.81
CA ILE A 231 3.25 12.35 -3.09
C ILE A 231 4.54 12.36 -3.89
N VAL A 232 5.01 11.19 -4.30
CA VAL A 232 6.15 11.04 -5.23
C VAL A 232 5.59 10.50 -6.55
N ALA A 233 5.71 11.27 -7.62
CA ALA A 233 5.17 10.88 -8.91
C ALA A 233 6.13 11.20 -10.05
N ASP A 234 6.18 10.30 -11.05
CA ASP A 234 6.99 10.53 -12.24
C ASP A 234 6.33 11.53 -13.20
N GLU A 235 7.08 11.96 -14.21
CA GLU A 235 6.62 12.96 -15.19
C GLU A 235 5.36 12.50 -15.91
N ASP A 236 5.25 11.19 -16.21
CA ASP A 236 4.10 10.61 -16.90
C ASP A 236 2.84 10.65 -16.02
N ALA A 237 2.96 10.26 -14.74
CA ALA A 237 1.83 10.33 -13.80
C ALA A 237 1.43 11.78 -13.49
N MET A 238 2.31 12.75 -13.66
CA MET A 238 2.04 14.18 -13.45
C MET A 238 1.61 14.93 -14.72
N SER A 239 1.41 14.24 -15.85
CA SER A 239 1.15 14.89 -17.14
C SER A 239 -0.20 15.65 -17.23
N GLU A 240 -1.10 15.48 -16.26
CA GLU A 240 -2.39 16.19 -16.16
C GLU A 240 -2.45 17.14 -14.93
N LEU A 241 -1.32 17.39 -14.27
CA LEU A 241 -1.14 18.35 -13.18
C LEU A 241 -0.40 19.62 -13.67
#